data_1daea0d83f463f57fd4cfcc31d7aff69
#
_entry.id   1daea0d83f463f57fd4cfcc31d7aff69
#
_cell.length_a   1.000
_cell.length_b   1.000
_cell.length_c   1.000
_cell.angle_alpha   90.00
_cell.angle_beta   90.00
_cell.angle_gamma   90.00
#
_symmetry.space_group_name_H-M   'P 1'
#
loop_
_entity.id
_entity.type
_entity.pdbx_description
1 polymer ?
#
loop_
_entity_poly.entity_id
_entity_poly.type
_entity_poly.pdbx_seq_one_letter_code
_entity_poly.pdbx_strand_id
1 'polypeptide(L)'
;MSAALPHKVFPPLINCYREGGNFGFHIDNALRQPKGSPERVRTDLSSTLFLSDPESYDGGELVIQDTYGVQQIKLAAGDMVLYPGTSLHKVNPVTRGQRYAAFFWTQSLVRDDSQRALLFEMDNAIQQLTADVPDHPSLLQLTGTYHNLLRRWAEV
;
A
#
# COMPACT_ATOMS: atom_id res chain seq x y z
N MET A 1 3.65 1.91 14.06
CA MET A 1 2.38 2.33 13.39
C MET A 1 2.45 1.95 11.93
N SER A 2 1.32 1.65 11.26
CA SER A 2 1.33 1.25 9.84
C SER A 2 1.64 2.45 8.94
N ALA A 3 2.51 2.28 7.93
CA ALA A 3 2.76 3.29 6.89
C ALA A 3 1.47 3.75 6.16
N ALA A 4 0.43 2.92 6.18
CA ALA A 4 -0.86 3.21 5.57
C ALA A 4 -1.75 4.14 6.40
N LEU A 5 -1.57 4.23 7.71
CA LEU A 5 -2.49 4.93 8.63
C LEU A 5 -3.98 4.64 8.28
N PRO A 6 -4.43 3.38 8.28
CA PRO A 6 -5.70 3.01 7.67
C PRO A 6 -6.89 3.58 8.44
N HIS A 7 -7.82 4.23 7.72
CA HIS A 7 -9.12 4.67 8.18
C HIS A 7 -10.23 3.72 7.72
N LYS A 8 -10.26 3.42 6.41
CA LYS A 8 -11.19 2.45 5.80
C LYS A 8 -10.44 1.54 4.84
N VAL A 9 -10.84 0.29 4.80
CA VAL A 9 -10.28 -0.69 3.87
C VAL A 9 -11.40 -1.23 3.00
N PHE A 10 -11.22 -1.16 1.67
CA PHE A 10 -12.14 -1.80 0.73
C PHE A 10 -12.00 -3.33 0.86
N PRO A 11 -13.11 -4.08 0.84
CA PRO A 11 -13.04 -5.54 0.90
C PRO A 11 -12.11 -6.12 -0.18
N PRO A 12 -11.18 -7.02 0.18
CA PRO A 12 -10.25 -7.59 -0.78
C PRO A 12 -10.96 -8.31 -1.92
N LEU A 13 -10.47 -8.10 -3.14
CA LEU A 13 -10.87 -8.81 -4.34
C LEU A 13 -9.75 -9.78 -4.72
N ILE A 14 -10.12 -10.97 -5.18
CA ILE A 14 -9.16 -11.97 -5.62
C ILE A 14 -9.20 -12.06 -7.14
N ASN A 15 -8.04 -12.04 -7.78
CA ASN A 15 -7.89 -12.32 -9.20
C ASN A 15 -7.03 -13.56 -9.45
N CYS A 16 -7.22 -14.17 -10.61
CA CYS A 16 -6.40 -15.23 -11.13
C CYS A 16 -6.06 -14.91 -12.58
N TYR A 17 -4.79 -14.71 -12.87
CA TYR A 17 -4.29 -14.62 -14.24
C TYR A 17 -3.66 -15.96 -14.64
N ARG A 18 -4.10 -16.47 -15.78
CA ARG A 18 -3.57 -17.67 -16.43
C ARG A 18 -2.80 -17.26 -17.68
N GLU A 19 -2.26 -18.22 -18.42
CA GLU A 19 -1.52 -17.98 -19.65
C GLU A 19 -2.23 -16.97 -20.57
N GLY A 20 -1.51 -15.91 -20.96
CA GLY A 20 -2.02 -14.75 -21.70
C GLY A 20 -2.75 -13.71 -20.85
N GLY A 21 -3.12 -14.04 -19.61
CA GLY A 21 -3.80 -13.11 -18.69
C GLY A 21 -2.90 -11.97 -18.26
N ASN A 22 -3.44 -10.76 -18.34
CA ASN A 22 -2.73 -9.53 -17.95
C ASN A 22 -3.72 -8.44 -17.53
N PHE A 23 -3.20 -7.33 -17.07
CA PHE A 23 -3.97 -6.11 -16.86
C PHE A 23 -3.15 -4.91 -17.34
N GLY A 24 -3.68 -4.16 -18.29
CA GLY A 24 -2.97 -3.04 -18.91
C GLY A 24 -2.66 -1.88 -17.96
N PHE A 25 -1.84 -0.94 -18.41
CA PHE A 25 -1.56 0.28 -17.64
C PHE A 25 -2.83 1.04 -17.29
N HIS A 26 -2.96 1.37 -16.03
CA HIS A 26 -4.08 2.16 -15.49
C HIS A 26 -3.68 2.84 -14.18
N ILE A 27 -4.51 3.79 -13.77
CA ILE A 27 -4.53 4.39 -12.43
C ILE A 27 -5.85 3.93 -11.79
N ASP A 28 -5.82 3.62 -10.51
CA ASP A 28 -7.02 3.20 -9.80
C ASP A 28 -8.08 4.30 -9.73
N ASN A 29 -9.36 3.90 -9.71
CA ASN A 29 -10.46 4.85 -9.54
C ASN A 29 -10.35 5.50 -8.15
N ALA A 30 -10.42 6.83 -8.09
CA ALA A 30 -10.24 7.60 -6.85
C ALA A 30 -11.22 7.26 -5.72
N LEU A 31 -12.39 6.76 -6.05
CA LEU A 31 -13.44 6.36 -5.10
C LEU A 31 -14.02 5.01 -5.50
N ARG A 32 -14.18 4.13 -4.52
CA ARG A 32 -14.84 2.84 -4.68
C ARG A 32 -15.95 2.65 -3.67
N GLN A 33 -16.99 1.94 -4.06
CA GLN A 33 -18.13 1.64 -3.20
C GLN A 33 -18.29 0.11 -3.11
N PRO A 34 -18.18 -0.49 -1.92
CA PRO A 34 -18.44 -1.91 -1.76
C PRO A 34 -19.89 -2.24 -2.11
N LYS A 35 -20.10 -3.38 -2.75
CA LYS A 35 -21.45 -3.84 -3.12
C LYS A 35 -22.32 -3.97 -1.89
N GLY A 36 -23.50 -3.33 -1.92
CA GLY A 36 -24.45 -3.37 -0.82
C GLY A 36 -24.16 -2.40 0.34
N SER A 37 -23.12 -1.58 0.24
CA SER A 37 -22.81 -0.54 1.23
C SER A 37 -23.10 0.85 0.65
N PRO A 38 -23.67 1.79 1.43
CA PRO A 38 -23.78 3.19 1.02
C PRO A 38 -22.44 3.94 1.11
N GLU A 39 -21.47 3.36 1.81
CA GLU A 39 -20.19 4.00 2.06
C GLU A 39 -19.27 3.95 0.85
N ARG A 40 -18.48 5.00 0.68
CA ARG A 40 -17.39 5.08 -0.29
C ARG A 40 -16.05 5.03 0.41
N VAL A 41 -15.10 4.43 -0.25
CA VAL A 41 -13.71 4.34 0.20
C VAL A 41 -12.86 5.11 -0.81
N ARG A 42 -12.10 6.10 -0.34
CA ARG A 42 -11.09 6.79 -1.13
C ARG A 42 -9.89 5.86 -1.28
N THR A 43 -9.35 5.77 -2.48
CA THR A 43 -8.27 4.84 -2.82
C THR A 43 -6.91 5.54 -2.72
N ASP A 44 -6.54 5.95 -1.51
CA ASP A 44 -5.26 6.64 -1.28
C ASP A 44 -4.08 5.69 -1.52
N LEU A 45 -4.27 4.45 -1.10
CA LEU A 45 -3.26 3.40 -1.23
C LEU A 45 -3.86 2.17 -1.89
N SER A 46 -3.11 1.57 -2.80
CA SER A 46 -3.39 0.28 -3.43
C SER A 46 -2.51 -0.80 -2.81
N SER A 47 -3.08 -1.96 -2.58
CA SER A 47 -2.40 -3.13 -2.01
C SER A 47 -2.53 -4.33 -2.92
N THR A 48 -1.43 -5.06 -3.10
CA THR A 48 -1.44 -6.37 -3.77
C THR A 48 -0.78 -7.39 -2.86
N LEU A 49 -1.56 -8.34 -2.36
CA LEU A 49 -1.09 -9.51 -1.61
C LEU A 49 -0.89 -10.67 -2.58
N PHE A 50 0.33 -11.17 -2.68
CA PHE A 50 0.67 -12.31 -3.53
C PHE A 50 0.21 -13.61 -2.86
N LEU A 51 -0.49 -14.47 -3.62
CA LEU A 51 -1.05 -15.73 -3.11
C LEU A 51 -0.45 -16.96 -3.82
N SER A 52 0.30 -16.75 -4.90
CA SER A 52 1.03 -17.81 -5.61
C SER A 52 2.51 -17.72 -5.31
N ASP A 53 3.16 -18.88 -5.16
CA ASP A 53 4.61 -18.96 -5.13
C ASP A 53 5.20 -18.39 -6.43
N PRO A 54 6.20 -17.49 -6.39
CA PRO A 54 6.79 -16.87 -7.57
C PRO A 54 7.37 -17.85 -8.58
N GLU A 55 7.83 -19.03 -8.13
CA GLU A 55 8.35 -20.09 -9.00
C GLU A 55 7.25 -20.90 -9.70
N SER A 56 5.99 -20.79 -9.26
CA SER A 56 4.87 -21.54 -9.81
C SER A 56 4.32 -20.96 -11.12
N TYR A 57 4.74 -19.75 -11.50
CA TYR A 57 4.30 -19.06 -12.73
C TYR A 57 5.41 -18.21 -13.33
N ASP A 58 5.35 -17.92 -14.63
CA ASP A 58 6.25 -17.02 -15.34
C ASP A 58 5.51 -15.77 -15.81
N GLY A 59 6.21 -14.64 -15.84
CA GLY A 59 5.58 -13.34 -16.07
C GLY A 59 4.73 -12.89 -14.87
N GLY A 60 3.66 -12.12 -15.12
CA GLY A 60 2.71 -11.71 -14.11
C GLY A 60 3.25 -10.73 -13.07
N GLU A 61 4.40 -10.09 -13.33
CA GLU A 61 4.94 -9.06 -12.45
C GLU A 61 3.95 -7.89 -12.34
N LEU A 62 3.78 -7.37 -11.12
CA LEU A 62 3.18 -6.06 -10.92
C LEU A 62 4.22 -5.02 -11.30
N VAL A 63 3.90 -4.19 -12.28
CA VAL A 63 4.77 -3.11 -12.75
C VAL A 63 4.19 -1.80 -12.28
N ILE A 64 4.97 -1.04 -11.51
CA ILE A 64 4.61 0.30 -11.04
C ILE A 64 5.56 1.30 -11.67
N GLN A 65 4.99 2.30 -12.36
CA GLN A 65 5.74 3.39 -12.94
C GLN A 65 5.70 4.59 -12.01
N ASP A 66 6.87 5.06 -11.62
CA ASP A 66 7.09 6.20 -10.76
C ASP A 66 7.90 7.27 -11.51
N THR A 67 8.03 8.45 -10.92
CA THR A 67 8.85 9.57 -11.42
C THR A 67 10.31 9.16 -11.64
N TYR A 68 10.81 8.26 -10.82
CA TYR A 68 12.22 7.81 -10.82
C TYR A 68 12.46 6.49 -11.54
N GLY A 69 11.44 5.94 -12.20
CA GLY A 69 11.60 4.72 -13.00
C GLY A 69 10.46 3.73 -12.87
N VAL A 70 10.75 2.49 -13.24
CA VAL A 70 9.78 1.39 -13.26
C VAL A 70 10.24 0.32 -12.28
N GLN A 71 9.35 -0.05 -11.37
CA GLN A 71 9.54 -1.16 -10.45
C GLN A 71 8.77 -2.38 -10.97
N GLN A 72 9.43 -3.53 -11.05
CA GLN A 72 8.80 -4.82 -11.36
C GLN A 72 8.81 -5.69 -10.10
N ILE A 73 7.62 -6.07 -9.64
CA ILE A 73 7.43 -6.67 -8.33
C ILE A 73 6.79 -8.05 -8.50
N LYS A 74 7.45 -9.07 -7.94
CA LYS A 74 6.99 -10.45 -7.87
C LYS A 74 7.47 -11.03 -6.55
N LEU A 75 6.60 -11.09 -5.55
CA LEU A 75 6.94 -11.46 -4.17
C LEU A 75 6.50 -12.89 -3.87
N ALA A 76 6.98 -13.42 -2.75
CA ALA A 76 6.56 -14.71 -2.22
C ALA A 76 5.07 -14.71 -1.84
N ALA A 77 4.46 -15.89 -1.81
CA ALA A 77 3.09 -16.04 -1.32
C ALA A 77 3.01 -15.62 0.16
N GLY A 78 2.07 -14.75 0.48
CA GLY A 78 1.90 -14.12 1.79
C GLY A 78 2.52 -12.73 1.91
N ASP A 79 3.39 -12.34 0.99
CA ASP A 79 3.96 -11.00 0.96
C ASP A 79 3.02 -10.01 0.26
N MET A 80 3.09 -8.76 0.67
CA MET A 80 2.23 -7.69 0.17
C MET A 80 3.05 -6.45 -0.21
N VAL A 81 2.70 -5.86 -1.33
CA VAL A 81 3.17 -4.53 -1.70
C VAL A 81 2.06 -3.50 -1.48
N LEU A 82 2.45 -2.35 -0.93
CA LEU A 82 1.61 -1.18 -0.72
C LEU A 82 2.20 -0.03 -1.53
N TYR A 83 1.35 0.66 -2.31
CA TYR A 83 1.79 1.76 -3.16
C TYR A 83 0.68 2.82 -3.29
N PRO A 84 1.01 4.09 -3.63
CA PRO A 84 0.01 5.14 -3.83
C PRO A 84 -1.00 4.76 -4.90
N GLY A 85 -2.29 4.95 -4.64
CA GLY A 85 -3.37 4.71 -5.59
C GLY A 85 -3.29 5.59 -6.86
N THR A 86 -2.49 6.64 -6.80
CA THR A 86 -2.17 7.55 -7.92
C THR A 86 -1.11 6.99 -8.88
N SER A 87 -0.46 5.89 -8.53
CA SER A 87 0.61 5.29 -9.35
C SER A 87 0.06 4.67 -10.62
N LEU A 88 0.70 4.95 -11.76
CA LEU A 88 0.44 4.24 -13.00
C LEU A 88 1.02 2.82 -12.89
N HIS A 89 0.18 1.81 -13.06
CA HIS A 89 0.62 0.42 -12.88
C HIS A 89 -0.09 -0.56 -13.82
N LYS A 90 0.48 -1.75 -13.96
CA LYS A 90 -0.05 -2.85 -14.76
C LYS A 90 0.35 -4.20 -14.17
N VAL A 91 -0.26 -5.28 -14.67
CA VAL A 91 0.23 -6.65 -14.49
C VAL A 91 0.69 -7.19 -15.83
N ASN A 92 1.96 -7.60 -15.92
CA ASN A 92 2.53 -8.20 -17.11
C ASN A 92 1.80 -9.51 -17.47
N PRO A 93 1.80 -9.94 -18.75
CA PRO A 93 1.23 -11.21 -19.14
C PRO A 93 1.84 -12.39 -18.37
N VAL A 94 0.99 -13.29 -17.88
CA VAL A 94 1.42 -14.59 -17.36
C VAL A 94 1.68 -15.50 -18.57
N THR A 95 2.90 -16.04 -18.68
CA THR A 95 3.32 -16.89 -19.82
C THR A 95 3.31 -18.37 -19.51
N ARG A 96 3.31 -18.74 -18.21
CA ARG A 96 3.18 -20.11 -17.71
C ARG A 96 2.52 -20.10 -16.34
N GLY A 97 1.77 -21.13 -16.00
CA GLY A 97 1.17 -21.32 -14.67
C GLY A 97 -0.01 -20.40 -14.39
N GLN A 98 -0.24 -20.11 -13.10
CA GLN A 98 -1.36 -19.31 -12.65
C GLN A 98 -0.90 -18.36 -11.52
N ARG A 99 -1.20 -17.07 -11.69
CA ARG A 99 -0.93 -16.04 -10.68
C ARG A 99 -2.22 -15.71 -9.93
N TYR A 100 -2.27 -16.04 -8.66
CA TYR A 100 -3.31 -15.57 -7.74
C TYR A 100 -2.81 -14.39 -6.93
N ALA A 101 -3.65 -13.39 -6.76
CA ALA A 101 -3.40 -12.26 -5.88
C ALA A 101 -4.72 -11.75 -5.29
N ALA A 102 -4.66 -11.27 -4.05
CA ALA A 102 -5.70 -10.42 -3.49
C ALA A 102 -5.26 -8.96 -3.62
N PHE A 103 -6.20 -8.09 -4.00
CA PHE A 103 -5.95 -6.67 -4.13
C PHE A 103 -7.07 -5.87 -3.49
N PHE A 104 -6.72 -4.75 -2.91
CA PHE A 104 -7.66 -3.88 -2.21
C PHE A 104 -7.10 -2.47 -2.05
N TRP A 105 -7.97 -1.57 -1.62
CA TRP A 105 -7.63 -0.17 -1.43
C TRP A 105 -7.83 0.26 0.01
N THR A 106 -6.98 1.15 0.45
CA THR A 106 -7.03 1.74 1.78
C THR A 106 -7.24 3.24 1.65
N GLN A 107 -8.29 3.72 2.29
CA GLN A 107 -8.41 5.13 2.62
C GLN A 107 -7.58 5.38 3.87
N SER A 108 -6.59 6.24 3.75
CA SER A 108 -5.74 6.63 4.87
C SER A 108 -6.42 7.72 5.71
N LEU A 109 -6.07 7.77 6.99
CA LEU A 109 -6.35 8.95 7.83
C LEU A 109 -5.65 10.20 7.30
N VAL A 110 -4.51 10.05 6.63
CA VAL A 110 -3.77 11.15 6.03
C VAL A 110 -3.75 10.96 4.51
N ARG A 111 -4.40 11.88 3.80
CA ARG A 111 -4.59 11.78 2.35
C ARG A 111 -3.30 11.94 1.56
N ASP A 112 -2.45 12.88 1.96
CA ASP A 112 -1.25 13.24 1.23
C ASP A 112 -0.12 12.23 1.44
N ASP A 113 0.46 11.75 0.33
CA ASP A 113 1.52 10.73 0.35
C ASP A 113 2.80 11.23 1.04
N SER A 114 3.16 12.49 0.82
CA SER A 114 4.36 13.08 1.42
C SER A 114 4.22 13.25 2.93
N GLN A 115 3.03 13.63 3.39
CA GLN A 115 2.73 13.73 4.82
C GLN A 115 2.74 12.36 5.51
N ARG A 116 2.21 11.30 4.83
CA ARG A 116 2.29 9.94 5.35
C ARG A 116 3.74 9.45 5.45
N ALA A 117 4.56 9.74 4.43
CA ALA A 117 5.97 9.38 4.43
C ALA A 117 6.71 10.03 5.61
N LEU A 118 6.51 11.33 5.83
CA LEU A 118 7.09 12.05 6.97
C LEU A 118 6.67 11.47 8.32
N LEU A 119 5.38 11.15 8.49
CA LEU A 119 4.88 10.52 9.71
C LEU A 119 5.48 9.14 9.91
N PHE A 120 5.62 8.35 8.86
CA PHE A 120 6.21 7.02 8.94
C PHE A 120 7.69 7.05 9.31
N GLU A 121 8.46 7.94 8.68
CA GLU A 121 9.88 8.14 9.01
C GLU A 121 10.07 8.59 10.45
N MET A 122 9.24 9.54 10.90
CA MET A 122 9.29 10.05 12.26
C MET A 122 8.91 8.97 13.29
N ASP A 123 7.87 8.18 13.01
CA ASP A 123 7.46 7.06 13.87
C ASP A 123 8.57 6.01 14.00
N ASN A 124 9.19 5.63 12.88
CA ASN A 124 10.33 4.70 12.89
C ASN A 124 11.51 5.23 13.70
N ALA A 125 11.85 6.51 13.56
CA ALA A 125 12.92 7.13 14.32
C ALA A 125 12.60 7.17 15.82
N ILE A 126 11.35 7.46 16.21
CA ILE A 126 10.91 7.42 17.61
C ILE A 126 10.99 6.00 18.16
N GLN A 127 10.52 5.00 17.39
CA GLN A 127 10.58 3.60 17.83
C GLN A 127 12.02 3.12 18.01
N GLN A 128 12.91 3.44 17.05
CA GLN A 128 14.33 3.10 17.16
C GLN A 128 14.97 3.77 18.39
N LEU A 129 14.75 5.06 18.58
CA LEU A 129 15.30 5.79 19.75
C LEU A 129 14.74 5.24 21.07
N THR A 130 13.45 4.84 21.08
CA THR A 130 12.83 4.21 22.25
C THR A 130 13.48 2.87 22.58
N ALA A 131 13.84 2.09 21.56
CA ALA A 131 14.51 0.80 21.76
C ALA A 131 15.97 0.97 22.23
N ASP A 132 16.68 1.94 21.67
CA ASP A 132 18.11 2.16 21.96
C ASP A 132 18.33 2.93 23.26
N VAL A 133 17.48 3.95 23.55
CA VAL A 133 17.64 4.86 24.70
C VAL A 133 16.25 5.21 25.26
N PRO A 134 15.58 4.30 25.98
CA PRO A 134 14.18 4.45 26.41
C PRO A 134 13.88 5.65 27.27
N ASP A 135 14.88 6.16 28.01
CA ASP A 135 14.74 7.32 28.91
C ASP A 135 15.23 8.62 28.28
N HIS A 136 15.43 8.66 26.95
CA HIS A 136 15.94 9.86 26.30
C HIS A 136 14.92 11.01 26.39
N PRO A 137 15.31 12.21 26.91
CA PRO A 137 14.35 13.30 27.18
C PRO A 137 13.64 13.82 25.92
N SER A 138 14.24 13.67 24.73
CA SER A 138 13.64 14.09 23.47
C SER A 138 12.48 13.19 23.01
N LEU A 139 12.31 11.98 23.57
CA LEU A 139 11.22 11.07 23.19
C LEU A 139 9.84 11.72 23.42
N LEU A 140 9.67 12.41 24.55
CA LEU A 140 8.42 13.11 24.84
C LEU A 140 8.11 14.20 23.78
N GLN A 141 9.12 14.98 23.39
CA GLN A 141 8.96 16.03 22.38
C GLN A 141 8.67 15.46 21.00
N LEU A 142 9.43 14.45 20.57
CA LEU A 142 9.26 13.81 19.26
C LEU A 142 7.89 13.15 19.15
N THR A 143 7.46 12.40 20.17
CA THR A 143 6.14 11.78 20.23
C THR A 143 5.03 12.82 20.23
N GLY A 144 5.20 13.91 20.99
CA GLY A 144 4.26 15.01 21.01
C GLY A 144 4.14 15.70 19.65
N THR A 145 5.26 15.94 18.96
CA THR A 145 5.30 16.51 17.62
C THR A 145 4.61 15.59 16.61
N TYR A 146 4.92 14.30 16.64
CA TYR A 146 4.28 13.29 15.79
C TYR A 146 2.75 13.34 15.93
N HIS A 147 2.23 13.27 17.15
CA HIS A 147 0.78 13.29 17.37
C HIS A 147 0.13 14.64 17.00
N ASN A 148 0.86 15.75 17.14
CA ASN A 148 0.35 17.06 16.72
C ASN A 148 0.30 17.19 15.19
N LEU A 149 1.29 16.64 14.47
CA LEU A 149 1.25 16.56 13.00
C LEU A 149 0.11 15.65 12.53
N LEU A 150 -0.03 14.47 13.12
CA LEU A 150 -1.12 13.56 12.80
C LEU A 150 -2.49 14.22 13.03
N ARG A 151 -2.68 14.94 14.14
CA ARG A 151 -3.92 15.69 14.44
C ARG A 151 -4.22 16.77 13.42
N ARG A 152 -3.19 17.40 12.84
CA ARG A 152 -3.36 18.43 11.80
C ARG A 152 -3.72 17.86 10.45
N TRP A 153 -3.22 16.68 10.13
CA TRP A 153 -3.32 16.08 8.80
C TRP A 153 -4.38 15.00 8.67
N ALA A 154 -4.86 14.47 9.81
CA ALA A 154 -5.88 13.43 9.77
C ALA A 154 -7.23 13.97 9.30
N GLU A 155 -7.84 13.24 8.36
CA GLU A 155 -9.22 13.40 7.87
C GLU A 155 -10.04 12.19 8.37
N VAL A 156 -11.00 12.42 9.26
CA VAL A 156 -11.87 11.40 9.86
C VAL A 156 -13.32 11.58 9.48
#